data_bc7ef0ca137e359dd83a6b870634e16a
#
_entry.id   bc7ef0ca137e359dd83a6b870634e16a
#
_cell.length_a   1.000
_cell.length_b   1.000
_cell.length_c   1.000
_cell.angle_alpha   90.00
_cell.angle_beta   90.00
_cell.angle_gamma   90.00
#
_symmetry.space_group_name_H-M   'P 1'
#
loop_
_entity.id
_entity.type
_entity.pdbx_description
1 polymer ?
#
loop_
_entity_poly.entity_id
_entity_poly.type
_entity_poly.pdbx_seq_one_letter_code
_entity_poly.pdbx_strand_id
1 'polypeptide(L)'
;MGMLLLAVPAGAAAQDLTELSAAEAAARIRAGTLKSEDLVRALVDVIERKRDLNAFITFDRDRAIASAHKADTLAARKTFAGPLHGVPIVVKDNIHVAGLPNSAGTPALRDFVPTRNGPVAEKLIRAGAIVLGKTNMHELAFGITSNNAAFGPARNAYDPSRIAGGSSGGTANAIAARMAAAGLGTDTGGSVRIPAALNGIAGLRPTLGRYSQEGITPIAHTRDTAGPMAREVADLVLLDTVITGARDRVGAAPLKGLRLGVCRALFFRSLDPETERLSEATLDRLQAAGAEIVEVDMPGLVDLNGKISFPVALYEARADLTRYLKRFRPTLDLKGLAERIASPDVKGLFASAIAPGAKDAIPEKAYLDALAARPLLQRLYSETFRKHNIAALAFPTTPLPAAPIGDDETTLLNGAKVPTFPTFIQNTDPGSNAGIPGLSVPIGRTPAGLPVGLELDGPAGSDRQLLGIGLALEALVGRLPAP
;
A
#
# COMPACT_ATOMS: atom_id res chain seq x y z
N MET A 1 -15.19 -65.81 -7.79
CA MET A 1 -15.66 -64.54 -8.37
C MET A 1 -15.54 -63.49 -7.29
N GLY A 2 -14.35 -62.88 -7.16
CA GLY A 2 -14.05 -61.85 -6.15
C GLY A 2 -14.31 -60.46 -6.71
N MET A 3 -15.21 -59.79 -6.06
CA MET A 3 -15.59 -58.40 -6.38
C MET A 3 -14.55 -57.42 -5.79
N LEU A 4 -13.73 -56.81 -6.64
CA LEU A 4 -12.78 -55.79 -6.25
C LEU A 4 -13.54 -54.50 -6.00
N LEU A 5 -13.74 -54.09 -4.76
CA LEU A 5 -14.21 -52.78 -4.37
C LEU A 5 -13.08 -51.78 -4.62
N LEU A 6 -13.19 -50.96 -5.67
CA LEU A 6 -12.38 -49.78 -5.89
C LEU A 6 -12.74 -48.76 -4.81
N ALA A 7 -11.82 -48.48 -3.90
CA ALA A 7 -11.91 -47.38 -2.95
C ALA A 7 -11.82 -46.07 -3.70
N VAL A 8 -12.90 -45.29 -3.66
CA VAL A 8 -12.92 -43.88 -4.12
C VAL A 8 -12.01 -43.08 -3.17
N PRO A 9 -11.01 -42.34 -3.65
CA PRO A 9 -10.18 -41.55 -2.77
C PRO A 9 -11.02 -40.49 -2.05
N ALA A 10 -10.85 -40.43 -0.74
CA ALA A 10 -11.48 -39.45 0.14
C ALA A 10 -11.26 -38.03 -0.37
N GLY A 11 -12.34 -37.25 -0.32
CA GLY A 11 -12.46 -35.94 -0.92
C GLY A 11 -11.30 -35.00 -0.66
N ALA A 12 -10.90 -34.30 -1.69
CA ALA A 12 -10.07 -33.10 -1.57
C ALA A 12 -10.75 -32.15 -0.55
N ALA A 13 -10.03 -31.77 0.50
CA ALA A 13 -10.50 -30.79 1.47
C ALA A 13 -11.05 -29.57 0.70
N ALA A 14 -12.26 -29.11 1.05
CA ALA A 14 -12.85 -27.94 0.42
C ALA A 14 -11.84 -26.79 0.55
N GLN A 15 -11.41 -26.23 -0.59
CA GLN A 15 -10.43 -25.15 -0.59
C GLN A 15 -11.03 -23.94 0.12
N ASP A 16 -10.29 -23.37 1.07
CA ASP A 16 -10.70 -22.17 1.78
C ASP A 16 -10.81 -21.00 0.78
N LEU A 17 -12.02 -20.51 0.59
CA LEU A 17 -12.32 -19.42 -0.36
C LEU A 17 -11.58 -18.12 0.00
N THR A 18 -11.22 -17.94 1.26
CA THR A 18 -10.53 -16.73 1.74
C THR A 18 -9.06 -16.67 1.32
N GLU A 19 -8.48 -17.82 0.92
CA GLU A 19 -7.12 -17.91 0.38
C GLU A 19 -7.03 -17.60 -1.11
N LEU A 20 -8.16 -17.47 -1.83
CA LEU A 20 -8.14 -17.14 -3.25
C LEU A 20 -7.53 -15.75 -3.49
N SER A 21 -6.63 -15.67 -4.46
CA SER A 21 -6.16 -14.37 -5.00
C SER A 21 -7.28 -13.68 -5.79
N ALA A 22 -7.12 -12.39 -6.08
CA ALA A 22 -8.08 -11.66 -6.90
C ALA A 22 -8.15 -12.24 -8.32
N ALA A 23 -7.02 -12.65 -8.88
CA ALA A 23 -6.93 -13.27 -10.20
C ALA A 23 -7.61 -14.65 -10.23
N GLU A 24 -7.36 -15.50 -9.23
CA GLU A 24 -8.00 -16.81 -9.10
C GLU A 24 -9.51 -16.68 -8.91
N ALA A 25 -9.96 -15.79 -8.03
CA ALA A 25 -11.39 -15.51 -7.81
C ALA A 25 -12.06 -15.06 -9.12
N ALA A 26 -11.46 -14.12 -9.83
CA ALA A 26 -11.96 -13.64 -11.13
C ALA A 26 -12.08 -14.77 -12.15
N ALA A 27 -11.04 -15.62 -12.25
CA ALA A 27 -11.02 -16.76 -13.19
C ALA A 27 -12.13 -17.77 -12.87
N ARG A 28 -12.30 -18.14 -11.60
CA ARG A 28 -13.33 -19.11 -11.17
C ARG A 28 -14.74 -18.58 -11.30
N ILE A 29 -14.98 -17.30 -11.01
CA ILE A 29 -16.30 -16.66 -11.20
C ILE A 29 -16.64 -16.64 -12.69
N ARG A 30 -15.68 -16.30 -13.56
CA ARG A 30 -15.87 -16.32 -15.01
C ARG A 30 -16.13 -17.72 -15.55
N ALA A 31 -15.47 -18.74 -15.02
CA ALA A 31 -15.68 -20.15 -15.36
C ALA A 31 -17.00 -20.72 -14.80
N GLY A 32 -17.65 -20.02 -13.88
CA GLY A 32 -18.88 -20.48 -13.21
C GLY A 32 -18.63 -21.57 -12.15
N THR A 33 -17.39 -21.72 -11.69
CA THR A 33 -16.98 -22.68 -10.62
C THR A 33 -16.94 -22.05 -9.24
N LEU A 34 -17.19 -20.74 -9.13
CA LEU A 34 -17.28 -19.97 -7.90
C LEU A 34 -18.39 -18.93 -8.05
N LYS A 35 -19.26 -18.81 -7.05
CA LYS A 35 -20.17 -17.68 -6.94
C LYS A 35 -19.50 -16.55 -6.17
N SER A 36 -19.69 -15.33 -6.64
CA SER A 36 -19.22 -14.13 -5.95
C SER A 36 -19.82 -14.01 -4.55
N GLU A 37 -21.11 -14.37 -4.39
CA GLU A 37 -21.80 -14.34 -3.10
C GLU A 37 -21.16 -15.31 -2.09
N ASP A 38 -20.78 -16.51 -2.49
CA ASP A 38 -20.13 -17.48 -1.59
C ASP A 38 -18.76 -16.95 -1.11
N LEU A 39 -17.97 -16.36 -2.03
CA LEU A 39 -16.71 -15.72 -1.67
C LEU A 39 -16.91 -14.54 -0.72
N VAL A 40 -17.83 -13.62 -1.03
CA VAL A 40 -18.11 -12.46 -0.19
C VAL A 40 -18.60 -12.87 1.20
N ARG A 41 -19.46 -13.88 1.31
CA ARG A 41 -19.91 -14.40 2.61
C ARG A 41 -18.74 -14.96 3.42
N ALA A 42 -17.85 -15.75 2.81
CA ALA A 42 -16.66 -16.27 3.49
C ALA A 42 -15.76 -15.15 4.03
N LEU A 43 -15.55 -14.08 3.23
CA LEU A 43 -14.76 -12.92 3.66
C LEU A 43 -15.45 -12.10 4.76
N VAL A 44 -16.78 -11.94 4.67
CA VAL A 44 -17.60 -11.29 5.72
C VAL A 44 -17.45 -12.02 7.04
N ASP A 45 -17.51 -13.36 7.04
CA ASP A 45 -17.31 -14.15 8.24
C ASP A 45 -15.91 -13.95 8.86
N VAL A 46 -14.87 -13.77 8.03
CA VAL A 46 -13.53 -13.43 8.52
C VAL A 46 -13.52 -12.01 9.12
N ILE A 47 -14.13 -11.04 8.45
CA ILE A 47 -14.21 -9.65 8.94
C ILE A 47 -14.87 -9.62 10.33
N GLU A 48 -15.97 -10.35 10.50
CA GLU A 48 -16.70 -10.40 11.76
C GLU A 48 -15.91 -11.10 12.88
N ARG A 49 -15.23 -12.21 12.57
CA ARG A 49 -14.40 -12.92 13.56
C ARG A 49 -13.17 -12.14 13.99
N LYS A 50 -12.56 -11.38 13.07
CA LYS A 50 -11.29 -10.63 13.31
C LYS A 50 -11.53 -9.13 13.46
N ARG A 51 -12.73 -8.70 13.88
CA ARG A 51 -13.09 -7.26 14.03
C ARG A 51 -12.12 -6.48 14.91
N ASP A 52 -11.47 -7.15 15.87
CA ASP A 52 -10.54 -6.54 16.82
C ASP A 52 -9.24 -6.06 16.14
N LEU A 53 -8.95 -6.52 14.91
CA LEU A 53 -7.88 -5.96 14.09
C LEU A 53 -8.17 -4.53 13.61
N ASN A 54 -9.43 -4.10 13.70
CA ASN A 54 -9.89 -2.75 13.38
C ASN A 54 -9.49 -2.27 11.97
N ALA A 55 -9.65 -3.17 10.98
CA ALA A 55 -9.25 -2.92 9.60
C ALA A 55 -10.16 -1.93 8.86
N PHE A 56 -11.40 -1.72 9.32
CA PHE A 56 -12.40 -0.92 8.62
C PHE A 56 -12.86 0.27 9.47
N ILE A 57 -13.06 1.42 8.82
CA ILE A 57 -13.86 2.55 9.33
C ILE A 57 -15.33 2.36 8.94
N THR A 58 -15.56 1.91 7.69
CA THR A 58 -16.91 1.64 7.19
C THR A 58 -16.95 0.25 6.57
N PHE A 59 -17.83 -0.60 7.11
CA PHE A 59 -18.13 -1.91 6.55
C PHE A 59 -19.65 -2.07 6.49
N ASP A 60 -20.15 -2.42 5.31
CA ASP A 60 -21.58 -2.63 5.07
C ASP A 60 -21.78 -4.06 4.50
N ARG A 61 -22.07 -4.99 5.39
CA ARG A 61 -22.27 -6.41 5.11
C ARG A 61 -23.34 -6.63 4.03
N ASP A 62 -24.51 -6.01 4.23
CA ASP A 62 -25.68 -6.28 3.39
C ASP A 62 -25.48 -5.73 1.98
N ARG A 63 -24.85 -4.55 1.88
CA ARG A 63 -24.45 -3.96 0.61
C ARG A 63 -23.43 -4.84 -0.13
N ALA A 64 -22.45 -5.40 0.58
CA ALA A 64 -21.45 -6.28 -0.01
C ALA A 64 -22.08 -7.54 -0.58
N ILE A 65 -22.94 -8.22 0.20
CA ILE A 65 -23.66 -9.44 -0.21
C ILE A 65 -24.62 -9.14 -1.38
N ALA A 66 -25.39 -8.05 -1.32
CA ALA A 66 -26.29 -7.66 -2.41
C ALA A 66 -25.53 -7.37 -3.71
N SER A 67 -24.35 -6.75 -3.62
CA SER A 67 -23.49 -6.51 -4.78
C SER A 67 -22.96 -7.81 -5.40
N ALA A 68 -22.61 -8.78 -4.57
CA ALA A 68 -22.16 -10.10 -5.00
C ALA A 68 -23.29 -10.90 -5.66
N HIS A 69 -24.48 -10.90 -5.07
CA HIS A 69 -25.67 -11.51 -5.67
C HIS A 69 -25.99 -10.93 -7.06
N LYS A 70 -25.87 -9.59 -7.20
CA LYS A 70 -26.04 -8.94 -8.51
C LYS A 70 -24.97 -9.39 -9.51
N ALA A 71 -23.72 -9.54 -9.10
CA ALA A 71 -22.66 -10.05 -9.96
C ALA A 71 -22.96 -11.49 -10.43
N ASP A 72 -23.39 -12.37 -9.54
CA ASP A 72 -23.79 -13.75 -9.89
C ASP A 72 -24.96 -13.80 -10.85
N THR A 73 -25.97 -12.92 -10.65
CA THR A 73 -27.10 -12.81 -11.59
C THR A 73 -26.65 -12.44 -13.00
N LEU A 74 -25.67 -11.54 -13.14
CA LEU A 74 -25.08 -11.16 -14.43
C LEU A 74 -24.24 -12.31 -15.02
N ALA A 75 -23.42 -12.96 -14.20
CA ALA A 75 -22.59 -14.09 -14.62
C ALA A 75 -23.44 -15.28 -15.14
N ALA A 76 -24.59 -15.57 -14.51
CA ALA A 76 -25.54 -16.59 -14.98
C ALA A 76 -26.07 -16.30 -16.38
N ARG A 77 -26.16 -15.01 -16.75
CA ARG A 77 -26.53 -14.56 -18.11
C ARG A 77 -25.34 -14.42 -19.05
N LYS A 78 -24.15 -14.89 -18.66
CA LYS A 78 -22.88 -14.72 -19.39
C LYS A 78 -22.52 -13.25 -19.63
N THR A 79 -22.99 -12.34 -18.80
CA THR A 79 -22.72 -10.90 -18.84
C THR A 79 -21.69 -10.56 -17.76
N PHE A 80 -20.50 -10.17 -18.16
CA PHE A 80 -19.40 -9.82 -17.26
C PHE A 80 -19.04 -8.36 -17.41
N ALA A 81 -18.91 -7.62 -16.29
CA ALA A 81 -18.54 -6.21 -16.29
C ALA A 81 -17.08 -5.99 -16.74
N GLY A 82 -16.20 -6.95 -16.44
CA GLY A 82 -14.79 -6.84 -16.79
C GLY A 82 -13.91 -7.90 -16.11
N PRO A 83 -12.58 -7.66 -16.07
CA PRO A 83 -11.60 -8.62 -15.50
C PRO A 83 -11.77 -8.88 -14.01
N LEU A 84 -12.39 -7.96 -13.26
CA LEU A 84 -12.63 -8.06 -11.82
C LEU A 84 -14.08 -8.39 -11.47
N HIS A 85 -14.85 -8.94 -12.41
CA HIS A 85 -16.26 -9.22 -12.19
C HIS A 85 -16.49 -10.10 -10.97
N GLY A 86 -17.19 -9.55 -9.97
CA GLY A 86 -17.53 -10.24 -8.74
C GLY A 86 -16.40 -10.37 -7.71
N VAL A 87 -15.24 -9.76 -7.98
CA VAL A 87 -14.06 -9.83 -7.07
C VAL A 87 -14.19 -8.81 -5.94
N PRO A 88 -14.15 -9.24 -4.67
CA PRO A 88 -14.22 -8.33 -3.52
C PRO A 88 -12.86 -7.66 -3.25
N ILE A 89 -12.91 -6.33 -3.10
CA ILE A 89 -11.75 -5.48 -2.77
C ILE A 89 -12.08 -4.53 -1.62
N VAL A 90 -11.04 -3.96 -1.02
CA VAL A 90 -11.16 -2.88 -0.03
C VAL A 90 -10.54 -1.59 -0.53
N VAL A 91 -10.99 -0.44 -0.02
CA VAL A 91 -10.53 0.88 -0.44
C VAL A 91 -10.23 1.72 0.78
N LYS A 92 -9.02 2.30 0.85
CA LYS A 92 -8.63 3.21 1.93
C LYS A 92 -9.59 4.38 2.08
N ASP A 93 -9.82 4.81 3.30
CA ASP A 93 -10.90 5.75 3.62
C ASP A 93 -10.65 7.20 3.14
N ASN A 94 -9.52 7.49 2.54
CA ASN A 94 -9.26 8.76 1.88
C ASN A 94 -9.50 8.74 0.35
N ILE A 95 -9.99 7.63 -0.22
CA ILE A 95 -10.32 7.51 -1.64
C ILE A 95 -11.84 7.50 -1.80
N HIS A 96 -12.38 8.37 -2.65
CA HIS A 96 -13.81 8.49 -2.90
C HIS A 96 -14.40 7.19 -3.49
N VAL A 97 -15.42 6.68 -2.81
CA VAL A 97 -16.34 5.66 -3.32
C VAL A 97 -17.76 6.20 -3.14
N ALA A 98 -18.50 6.35 -4.21
CA ALA A 98 -19.83 6.93 -4.19
C ALA A 98 -20.77 6.16 -3.24
N GLY A 99 -21.45 6.89 -2.38
CA GLY A 99 -22.39 6.33 -1.41
C GLY A 99 -21.75 5.66 -0.19
N LEU A 100 -20.42 5.73 -0.03
CA LEU A 100 -19.72 5.34 1.21
C LEU A 100 -19.03 6.55 1.83
N PRO A 101 -18.98 6.67 3.18
CA PRO A 101 -18.25 7.74 3.85
C PRO A 101 -16.78 7.81 3.39
N ASN A 102 -16.23 9.01 3.34
CA ASN A 102 -14.83 9.30 3.06
C ASN A 102 -14.29 10.22 4.15
N SER A 103 -14.09 9.66 5.34
CA SER A 103 -13.66 10.43 6.49
C SER A 103 -12.19 10.80 6.45
N ALA A 104 -11.38 10.16 5.60
CA ALA A 104 -9.92 10.25 5.63
C ALA A 104 -9.34 10.00 7.05
N GLY A 105 -10.03 9.16 7.84
CA GLY A 105 -9.66 8.84 9.22
C GLY A 105 -9.83 10.00 10.20
N THR A 106 -10.51 11.10 9.86
CA THR A 106 -10.71 12.26 10.75
C THR A 106 -12.18 12.49 11.11
N PRO A 107 -12.47 12.87 12.37
CA PRO A 107 -13.84 13.25 12.77
C PRO A 107 -14.42 14.40 11.94
N ALA A 108 -13.57 15.28 11.43
CA ALA A 108 -13.98 16.45 10.66
C ALA A 108 -14.72 16.11 9.35
N LEU A 109 -14.44 14.92 8.78
CA LEU A 109 -15.02 14.44 7.53
C LEU A 109 -15.87 13.17 7.72
N ARG A 110 -16.18 12.78 8.95
CA ARG A 110 -16.89 11.52 9.26
C ARG A 110 -18.16 11.33 8.43
N ASP A 111 -18.92 12.40 8.24
CA ASP A 111 -20.22 12.37 7.56
C ASP A 111 -20.13 12.76 6.07
N PHE A 112 -18.91 12.87 5.54
CA PHE A 112 -18.75 13.20 4.14
C PHE A 112 -18.93 11.95 3.26
N VAL A 113 -19.99 11.95 2.47
CA VAL A 113 -20.27 10.88 1.49
C VAL A 113 -20.16 11.46 0.09
N PRO A 114 -19.15 11.05 -0.69
CA PRO A 114 -18.98 11.51 -2.06
C PRO A 114 -20.10 10.96 -2.97
N THR A 115 -20.52 11.77 -3.94
CA THR A 115 -21.54 11.41 -4.94
C THR A 115 -20.93 10.73 -6.19
N ARG A 116 -19.59 10.75 -6.31
CA ARG A 116 -18.85 10.13 -7.42
C ARG A 116 -17.65 9.36 -6.88
N ASN A 117 -17.30 8.30 -7.57
CA ASN A 117 -16.05 7.59 -7.31
C ASN A 117 -14.84 8.42 -7.75
N GLY A 118 -13.72 8.30 -7.06
CA GLY A 118 -12.42 8.70 -7.58
C GLY A 118 -12.08 7.84 -8.82
N PRO A 119 -11.41 8.42 -9.85
CA PRO A 119 -11.19 7.71 -11.11
C PRO A 119 -10.48 6.36 -10.98
N VAL A 120 -9.58 6.21 -10.01
CA VAL A 120 -8.88 4.93 -9.75
C VAL A 120 -9.87 3.88 -9.23
N ALA A 121 -10.68 4.22 -8.23
CA ALA A 121 -11.72 3.33 -7.72
C ALA A 121 -12.81 3.04 -8.77
N GLU A 122 -13.20 4.05 -9.56
CA GLU A 122 -14.19 3.91 -10.63
C GLU A 122 -13.77 2.86 -11.67
N LYS A 123 -12.49 2.84 -12.07
CA LYS A 123 -11.98 1.86 -13.04
C LYS A 123 -12.09 0.43 -12.52
N LEU A 124 -11.76 0.19 -11.24
CA LEU A 124 -11.89 -1.13 -10.63
C LEU A 124 -13.36 -1.55 -10.49
N ILE A 125 -14.23 -0.63 -10.06
CA ILE A 125 -15.68 -0.87 -9.91
C ILE A 125 -16.31 -1.16 -11.28
N ARG A 126 -15.96 -0.40 -12.32
CA ARG A 126 -16.43 -0.66 -13.69
C ARG A 126 -15.92 -1.97 -14.26
N ALA A 127 -14.74 -2.41 -13.85
CA ALA A 127 -14.23 -3.74 -14.19
C ALA A 127 -14.92 -4.87 -13.42
N GLY A 128 -15.88 -4.53 -12.54
CA GLY A 128 -16.74 -5.46 -11.81
C GLY A 128 -16.29 -5.78 -10.39
N ALA A 129 -15.31 -5.06 -9.84
CA ALA A 129 -14.90 -5.22 -8.46
C ALA A 129 -16.01 -4.80 -7.49
N ILE A 130 -16.14 -5.54 -6.38
CA ILE A 130 -17.08 -5.26 -5.29
C ILE A 130 -16.30 -4.61 -4.14
N VAL A 131 -16.63 -3.37 -3.80
CA VAL A 131 -16.05 -2.70 -2.64
C VAL A 131 -16.73 -3.18 -1.37
N LEU A 132 -16.00 -3.95 -0.54
CA LEU A 132 -16.49 -4.46 0.74
C LEU A 132 -16.67 -3.34 1.77
N GLY A 133 -15.75 -2.37 1.78
CA GLY A 133 -15.75 -1.28 2.74
C GLY A 133 -14.59 -0.31 2.57
N LYS A 134 -14.59 0.70 3.46
CA LYS A 134 -13.55 1.72 3.57
C LYS A 134 -12.64 1.38 4.75
N THR A 135 -11.35 1.22 4.47
CA THR A 135 -10.39 0.74 5.45
C THR A 135 -9.81 1.84 6.33
N ASN A 136 -9.50 1.48 7.56
CA ASN A 136 -8.88 2.34 8.56
C ASN A 136 -7.49 2.81 8.10
N MET A 137 -7.08 3.95 8.63
CA MET A 137 -5.86 4.61 8.19
C MET A 137 -5.33 5.56 9.26
N HIS A 138 -4.07 5.97 9.15
CA HIS A 138 -3.57 7.10 9.90
C HIS A 138 -4.35 8.37 9.54
N GLU A 139 -4.75 9.15 10.53
CA GLU A 139 -5.62 10.32 10.32
C GLU A 139 -5.05 11.26 9.25
N LEU A 140 -5.89 11.64 8.26
CA LEU A 140 -5.54 12.47 7.10
C LEU A 140 -4.32 11.98 6.30
N ALA A 141 -3.90 10.72 6.51
CA ALA A 141 -2.70 10.10 5.95
C ALA A 141 -1.34 10.70 6.43
N PHE A 142 -1.33 11.55 7.47
CA PHE A 142 -0.13 12.21 8.01
C PHE A 142 0.59 11.37 9.07
N GLY A 143 0.94 10.12 8.76
CA GLY A 143 1.72 9.26 9.64
C GLY A 143 1.90 7.84 9.10
N ILE A 144 2.68 7.04 9.84
CA ILE A 144 3.11 5.70 9.40
C ILE A 144 2.69 4.56 10.37
N THR A 145 1.96 4.85 11.45
CA THR A 145 1.56 3.85 12.44
C THR A 145 0.15 3.34 12.25
N SER A 146 -0.75 4.15 11.69
CA SER A 146 -2.20 3.95 11.67
C SER A 146 -2.82 3.84 13.07
N ASN A 147 -2.20 4.48 14.07
CA ASN A 147 -2.77 4.69 15.40
C ASN A 147 -3.77 5.84 15.34
N ASN A 148 -4.98 5.55 14.90
CA ASN A 148 -6.02 6.57 14.75
C ASN A 148 -6.76 6.78 16.06
N ALA A 149 -6.68 7.98 16.63
CA ALA A 149 -7.35 8.28 17.90
C ALA A 149 -8.88 8.37 17.81
N ALA A 150 -9.43 8.66 16.61
CA ALA A 150 -10.87 8.81 16.40
C ALA A 150 -11.59 7.49 16.10
N PHE A 151 -10.92 6.56 15.42
CA PHE A 151 -11.47 5.29 14.97
C PHE A 151 -10.78 4.07 15.60
N GLY A 152 -9.79 4.30 16.47
CA GLY A 152 -8.93 3.27 17.05
C GLY A 152 -7.80 2.84 16.10
N PRO A 153 -6.73 2.22 16.65
CA PRO A 153 -5.58 1.78 15.85
C PRO A 153 -5.96 0.63 14.91
N ALA A 154 -5.47 0.69 13.66
CA ALA A 154 -5.39 -0.49 12.83
C ALA A 154 -4.25 -1.37 13.34
N ARG A 155 -4.56 -2.62 13.69
CA ARG A 155 -3.61 -3.54 14.32
C ARG A 155 -2.91 -4.40 13.29
N ASN A 156 -1.67 -4.79 13.57
CA ASN A 156 -0.95 -5.71 12.70
C ASN A 156 -1.65 -7.08 12.64
N ALA A 157 -1.72 -7.66 11.44
CA ALA A 157 -2.42 -8.93 11.27
C ALA A 157 -1.69 -10.11 11.92
N TYR A 158 -0.35 -10.07 12.03
CA TYR A 158 0.49 -11.11 12.63
C TYR A 158 0.66 -10.96 14.14
N ASP A 159 0.61 -9.73 14.65
CA ASP A 159 0.66 -9.43 16.09
C ASP A 159 -0.22 -8.21 16.38
N PRO A 160 -1.44 -8.40 16.92
CA PRO A 160 -2.37 -7.31 17.19
C PRO A 160 -1.91 -6.28 18.24
N SER A 161 -0.83 -6.54 18.97
CA SER A 161 -0.21 -5.57 19.88
C SER A 161 0.67 -4.54 19.16
N ARG A 162 0.90 -4.74 17.85
CA ARG A 162 1.81 -3.94 17.03
C ARG A 162 1.07 -3.12 15.98
N ILE A 163 1.75 -2.07 15.49
CA ILE A 163 1.23 -1.21 14.43
C ILE A 163 1.05 -1.99 13.12
N ALA A 164 -0.01 -1.67 12.38
CA ALA A 164 -0.18 -2.19 11.02
C ALA A 164 0.72 -1.47 10.01
N GLY A 165 1.48 -0.47 10.45
CA GLY A 165 2.11 0.47 9.53
C GLY A 165 1.08 1.42 8.93
N GLY A 166 1.56 2.40 8.14
CA GLY A 166 0.67 3.44 7.61
C GLY A 166 1.25 4.24 6.45
N SER A 167 0.38 5.07 5.96
CA SER A 167 -0.97 5.42 6.44
C SER A 167 -2.08 4.48 5.96
N SER A 168 -1.81 3.46 5.11
CA SER A 168 -2.81 2.50 4.61
C SER A 168 -2.88 1.21 5.45
N GLY A 169 -2.75 1.32 6.80
CA GLY A 169 -2.64 0.18 7.70
C GLY A 169 -3.86 -0.75 7.68
N GLY A 170 -5.07 -0.20 7.68
CA GLY A 170 -6.29 -0.99 7.58
C GLY A 170 -6.42 -1.75 6.25
N THR A 171 -5.92 -1.18 5.14
CA THR A 171 -5.90 -1.89 3.85
C THR A 171 -4.95 -3.09 3.89
N ALA A 172 -3.73 -2.87 4.41
CA ALA A 172 -2.74 -3.94 4.52
C ALA A 172 -3.20 -5.06 5.47
N ASN A 173 -3.69 -4.68 6.64
CA ASN A 173 -4.24 -5.58 7.64
C ASN A 173 -5.39 -6.42 7.06
N ALA A 174 -6.39 -5.77 6.42
CA ALA A 174 -7.53 -6.49 5.84
C ALA A 174 -7.11 -7.57 4.84
N ILE A 175 -6.13 -7.26 3.97
CA ILE A 175 -5.62 -8.19 2.96
C ILE A 175 -4.81 -9.33 3.61
N ALA A 176 -3.90 -9.00 4.53
CA ALA A 176 -3.10 -9.99 5.25
C ALA A 176 -3.98 -10.94 6.08
N ALA A 177 -4.98 -10.41 6.76
CA ALA A 177 -5.90 -11.17 7.60
C ALA A 177 -6.97 -11.95 6.82
N ARG A 178 -6.93 -11.97 5.48
CA ARG A 178 -7.89 -12.67 4.60
C ARG A 178 -9.32 -12.09 4.65
N MET A 179 -9.45 -10.79 4.89
CA MET A 179 -10.73 -10.06 4.83
C MET A 179 -11.05 -9.55 3.42
N ALA A 180 -10.07 -9.51 2.53
CA ALA A 180 -10.20 -9.14 1.12
C ALA A 180 -9.09 -9.77 0.28
N ALA A 181 -9.33 -9.93 -1.02
CA ALA A 181 -8.32 -10.44 -1.94
C ALA A 181 -7.26 -9.38 -2.28
N ALA A 182 -7.69 -8.14 -2.46
CA ALA A 182 -6.84 -7.00 -2.83
C ALA A 182 -7.48 -5.68 -2.39
N GLY A 183 -6.78 -4.57 -2.55
CA GLY A 183 -7.30 -3.25 -2.21
C GLY A 183 -6.50 -2.09 -2.77
N LEU A 184 -6.99 -0.88 -2.48
CA LEU A 184 -6.33 0.38 -2.81
C LEU A 184 -5.91 1.11 -1.54
N GLY A 185 -4.63 1.48 -1.46
CA GLY A 185 -4.09 2.46 -0.53
C GLY A 185 -3.73 3.76 -1.23
N THR A 186 -3.05 4.66 -0.50
CA THR A 186 -2.40 5.87 -1.03
C THR A 186 -0.97 5.96 -0.49
N ASP A 187 -0.07 6.51 -1.29
CA ASP A 187 1.35 6.63 -0.98
C ASP A 187 1.86 8.03 -1.32
N THR A 188 2.33 8.75 -0.31
CA THR A 188 2.98 10.06 -0.44
C THR A 188 4.47 9.94 -0.17
N GLY A 189 4.87 9.12 0.81
CA GLY A 189 6.26 8.89 1.22
C GLY A 189 6.57 7.43 1.54
N GLY A 190 5.60 6.49 1.37
CA GLY A 190 5.75 5.07 1.71
C GLY A 190 4.45 4.44 2.20
N SER A 191 3.34 5.19 2.17
CA SER A 191 2.09 4.79 2.86
C SER A 191 1.33 3.61 2.24
N VAL A 192 1.78 3.02 1.15
CA VAL A 192 1.38 1.71 0.61
C VAL A 192 2.44 0.66 0.97
N ARG A 193 3.71 0.97 0.74
CA ARG A 193 4.85 0.06 0.85
C ARG A 193 5.17 -0.30 2.30
N ILE A 194 5.21 0.68 3.20
CA ILE A 194 5.45 0.46 4.64
C ILE A 194 4.41 -0.51 5.23
N PRO A 195 3.08 -0.25 5.16
CA PRO A 195 2.12 -1.18 5.72
C PRO A 195 2.08 -2.52 4.97
N ALA A 196 2.41 -2.58 3.68
CA ALA A 196 2.56 -3.83 2.95
C ALA A 196 3.70 -4.68 3.53
N ALA A 197 4.88 -4.10 3.74
CA ALA A 197 6.03 -4.78 4.36
C ALA A 197 5.70 -5.31 5.77
N LEU A 198 5.08 -4.47 6.60
CA LEU A 198 4.78 -4.82 8.00
C LEU A 198 3.63 -5.83 8.16
N ASN A 199 2.80 -6.03 7.15
CA ASN A 199 1.74 -7.05 7.14
C ASN A 199 2.00 -8.20 6.17
N GLY A 200 3.20 -8.30 5.60
CA GLY A 200 3.59 -9.44 4.77
C GLY A 200 2.79 -9.62 3.49
N ILE A 201 2.44 -8.51 2.83
CA ILE A 201 1.78 -8.45 1.54
C ILE A 201 2.58 -7.63 0.53
N ALA A 202 2.23 -7.69 -0.74
CA ALA A 202 2.83 -6.84 -1.77
C ALA A 202 2.09 -5.50 -1.89
N GLY A 203 2.85 -4.42 -2.16
CA GLY A 203 2.30 -3.09 -2.36
C GLY A 203 3.08 -2.28 -3.38
N LEU A 204 2.39 -1.72 -4.38
CA LEU A 204 2.97 -0.91 -5.44
C LEU A 204 2.67 0.57 -5.22
N ARG A 205 3.71 1.39 -5.15
CA ARG A 205 3.65 2.82 -5.45
C ARG A 205 3.96 2.99 -6.94
N PRO A 206 3.01 3.42 -7.79
CA PRO A 206 3.30 3.66 -9.19
C PRO A 206 4.11 4.96 -9.40
N THR A 207 4.70 5.10 -10.57
CA THR A 207 5.29 6.36 -11.04
C THR A 207 4.28 7.50 -10.86
N LEU A 208 4.75 8.64 -10.35
CA LEU A 208 3.92 9.82 -10.14
C LEU A 208 3.18 10.21 -11.44
N GLY A 209 1.89 10.46 -11.35
CA GLY A 209 1.03 10.80 -12.49
C GLY A 209 0.54 9.61 -13.32
N ARG A 210 1.01 8.39 -13.07
CA ARG A 210 0.48 7.17 -13.73
C ARG A 210 -0.97 6.90 -13.37
N TYR A 211 -1.36 7.17 -12.13
CA TYR A 211 -2.74 7.07 -11.65
C TYR A 211 -3.29 8.46 -11.34
N SER A 212 -4.60 8.65 -11.54
CA SER A 212 -5.27 9.89 -11.20
C SER A 212 -5.32 10.08 -9.68
N GLN A 213 -5.06 11.30 -9.23
CA GLN A 213 -5.21 11.71 -7.83
C GLN A 213 -6.62 12.27 -7.52
N GLU A 214 -7.47 12.44 -8.53
CA GLU A 214 -8.80 13.01 -8.31
C GLU A 214 -9.64 12.10 -7.40
N GLY A 215 -10.37 12.73 -6.47
CA GLY A 215 -11.16 12.00 -5.48
C GLY A 215 -10.33 11.32 -4.39
N ILE A 216 -9.09 11.77 -4.18
CA ILE A 216 -8.27 11.40 -3.02
C ILE A 216 -8.18 12.61 -2.11
N THR A 217 -8.40 12.41 -0.78
CA THR A 217 -8.10 13.47 0.20
C THR A 217 -6.58 13.66 0.24
N PRO A 218 -6.07 14.86 -0.12
CA PRO A 218 -4.66 15.03 -0.48
C PRO A 218 -3.75 15.26 0.74
N ILE A 219 -2.47 14.96 0.55
CA ILE A 219 -1.35 15.54 1.28
C ILE A 219 -0.62 16.53 0.38
N ALA A 220 -0.06 16.06 -0.74
CA ALA A 220 0.80 16.84 -1.61
C ALA A 220 0.66 16.38 -3.08
N HIS A 221 0.07 17.21 -3.93
CA HIS A 221 -0.25 16.87 -5.32
C HIS A 221 0.98 16.49 -6.16
N THR A 222 2.17 16.95 -5.79
CA THR A 222 3.41 16.60 -6.49
C THR A 222 4.05 15.30 -5.98
N ARG A 223 3.38 14.57 -5.04
CA ARG A 223 3.89 13.35 -4.42
C ARG A 223 2.85 12.24 -4.34
N ASP A 224 1.58 12.58 -4.14
CA ASP A 224 0.50 11.65 -3.87
C ASP A 224 0.23 10.71 -5.05
N THR A 225 -0.04 9.45 -4.74
CA THR A 225 -0.59 8.51 -5.69
C THR A 225 -1.47 7.48 -4.97
N ALA A 226 -2.48 6.94 -5.63
CA ALA A 226 -3.07 5.68 -5.21
C ALA A 226 -2.07 4.55 -5.48
N GLY A 227 -2.17 3.46 -4.72
CA GLY A 227 -1.35 2.27 -4.95
C GLY A 227 -2.12 0.99 -4.63
N PRO A 228 -2.08 -0.01 -5.51
CA PRO A 228 -2.69 -1.30 -5.26
C PRO A 228 -1.87 -2.10 -4.22
N MET A 229 -2.61 -2.87 -3.43
CA MET A 229 -2.09 -3.76 -2.39
C MET A 229 -2.75 -5.12 -2.51
N ALA A 230 -2.00 -6.20 -2.44
CA ALA A 230 -2.50 -7.57 -2.54
C ALA A 230 -1.55 -8.56 -1.88
N ARG A 231 -1.99 -9.81 -1.68
CA ARG A 231 -1.09 -10.87 -1.18
C ARG A 231 -0.05 -11.29 -2.20
N GLU A 232 -0.32 -11.06 -3.48
CA GLU A 232 0.49 -11.52 -4.60
C GLU A 232 0.77 -10.39 -5.58
N VAL A 233 1.98 -10.39 -6.14
CA VAL A 233 2.35 -9.42 -7.18
C VAL A 233 1.50 -9.60 -8.45
N ALA A 234 1.03 -10.81 -8.74
CA ALA A 234 0.13 -11.07 -9.86
C ALA A 234 -1.20 -10.29 -9.77
N ASP A 235 -1.73 -10.12 -8.56
CA ASP A 235 -2.91 -9.30 -8.32
C ASP A 235 -2.63 -7.81 -8.50
N LEU A 236 -1.42 -7.34 -8.13
CA LEU A 236 -0.99 -5.95 -8.43
C LEU A 236 -0.93 -5.71 -9.93
N VAL A 237 -0.42 -6.69 -10.72
CA VAL A 237 -0.43 -6.64 -12.19
C VAL A 237 -1.85 -6.53 -12.73
N LEU A 238 -2.79 -7.32 -12.20
CA LEU A 238 -4.20 -7.28 -12.58
C LEU A 238 -4.82 -5.91 -12.30
N LEU A 239 -4.61 -5.38 -11.08
CA LEU A 239 -5.13 -4.07 -10.69
C LEU A 239 -4.50 -2.93 -11.52
N ASP A 240 -3.17 -2.94 -11.73
CA ASP A 240 -2.49 -1.96 -12.59
C ASP A 240 -3.03 -2.00 -14.02
N THR A 241 -3.21 -3.20 -14.57
CA THR A 241 -3.77 -3.40 -15.91
C THR A 241 -5.16 -2.78 -16.04
N VAL A 242 -6.03 -2.98 -15.05
CA VAL A 242 -7.39 -2.40 -15.04
C VAL A 242 -7.34 -0.87 -14.88
N ILE A 243 -6.52 -0.36 -13.97
CA ILE A 243 -6.42 1.07 -13.70
C ILE A 243 -5.85 1.83 -14.90
N THR A 244 -4.83 1.28 -15.55
CA THR A 244 -4.17 1.94 -16.68
C THR A 244 -4.83 1.66 -18.03
N GLY A 245 -5.50 0.52 -18.17
CA GLY A 245 -5.97 0.00 -19.44
C GLY A 245 -4.85 -0.59 -20.30
N ALA A 246 -3.70 -0.93 -19.71
CA ALA A 246 -2.56 -1.53 -20.41
C ALA A 246 -2.96 -2.88 -21.05
N ARG A 247 -2.42 -3.16 -22.24
CA ARG A 247 -2.75 -4.36 -23.02
C ARG A 247 -1.62 -5.37 -23.08
N ASP A 248 -0.40 -4.94 -22.78
CA ASP A 248 0.77 -5.81 -22.71
C ASP A 248 0.65 -6.78 -21.54
N ARG A 249 1.25 -7.96 -21.67
CA ARG A 249 1.31 -8.93 -20.58
C ARG A 249 2.55 -8.70 -19.75
N VAL A 250 2.42 -8.80 -18.43
CA VAL A 250 3.54 -8.82 -17.48
C VAL A 250 3.74 -10.27 -17.05
N GLY A 251 4.89 -10.83 -17.34
CA GLY A 251 5.36 -12.11 -16.81
C GLY A 251 6.53 -11.89 -15.85
N ALA A 252 6.92 -12.93 -15.11
CA ALA A 252 8.10 -12.90 -14.28
C ALA A 252 9.34 -12.58 -15.13
N ALA A 253 10.13 -11.62 -14.68
CA ALA A 253 11.38 -11.28 -15.35
C ALA A 253 12.39 -12.44 -15.20
N PRO A 254 13.22 -12.73 -16.21
CA PRO A 254 14.29 -13.69 -16.06
C PRO A 254 15.31 -13.16 -15.04
N LEU A 255 15.62 -13.96 -14.01
CA LEU A 255 16.62 -13.58 -13.01
C LEU A 255 18.04 -13.62 -13.57
N LYS A 256 18.33 -14.55 -14.48
CA LYS A 256 19.65 -14.64 -15.11
C LYS A 256 20.01 -13.38 -15.88
N GLY A 257 21.07 -12.70 -15.44
CA GLY A 257 21.54 -11.43 -16.01
C GLY A 257 20.72 -10.20 -15.60
N LEU A 258 19.74 -10.33 -14.70
CA LEU A 258 19.05 -9.20 -14.09
C LEU A 258 20.01 -8.48 -13.16
N ARG A 259 20.20 -7.18 -13.39
CA ARG A 259 21.12 -6.35 -12.59
C ARG A 259 20.30 -5.54 -11.58
N LEU A 260 20.56 -5.74 -10.29
CA LEU A 260 19.93 -5.02 -9.18
C LEU A 260 20.98 -4.22 -8.43
N GLY A 261 20.72 -2.93 -8.25
CA GLY A 261 21.59 -2.04 -7.48
C GLY A 261 21.31 -2.13 -5.98
N VAL A 262 22.35 -2.16 -5.18
CA VAL A 262 22.25 -2.12 -3.71
C VAL A 262 23.13 -0.99 -3.20
N CYS A 263 22.53 -0.03 -2.49
CA CYS A 263 23.26 1.08 -1.86
C CYS A 263 23.26 0.87 -0.33
N ARG A 264 24.22 0.06 0.16
CA ARG A 264 24.28 -0.28 1.59
C ARG A 264 24.53 0.92 2.48
N ALA A 265 25.35 1.84 2.07
CA ALA A 265 25.65 3.06 2.83
C ALA A 265 24.42 3.92 3.16
N LEU A 266 23.32 3.76 2.40
CA LEU A 266 22.09 4.53 2.57
C LEU A 266 20.94 3.68 3.12
N PHE A 267 20.58 2.60 2.43
CA PHE A 267 19.37 1.86 2.70
C PHE A 267 19.52 0.69 3.69
N PHE A 268 20.76 0.29 3.97
CA PHE A 268 21.10 -0.72 4.98
C PHE A 268 21.65 -0.12 6.27
N ARG A 269 21.58 1.20 6.39
CA ARG A 269 22.04 1.89 7.60
C ARG A 269 21.06 1.71 8.75
N SER A 270 21.58 1.32 9.92
CA SER A 270 20.83 1.20 11.17
C SER A 270 19.59 0.28 11.04
N LEU A 271 19.79 -0.91 10.46
CA LEU A 271 18.74 -1.91 10.36
C LEU A 271 18.60 -2.69 11.68
N ASP A 272 17.39 -3.18 11.94
CA ASP A 272 17.16 -4.26 12.87
C ASP A 272 17.91 -5.52 12.36
N PRO A 273 18.60 -6.30 13.22
CA PRO A 273 19.43 -7.43 12.78
C PRO A 273 18.68 -8.49 11.97
N GLU A 274 17.40 -8.74 12.27
CA GLU A 274 16.60 -9.72 11.52
C GLU A 274 16.14 -9.16 10.18
N THR A 275 15.84 -7.85 10.12
CA THR A 275 15.57 -7.15 8.85
C THR A 275 16.78 -7.22 7.93
N GLU A 276 17.98 -6.94 8.46
CA GLU A 276 19.22 -7.04 7.70
C GLU A 276 19.47 -8.46 7.22
N ARG A 277 19.41 -9.46 8.13
CA ARG A 277 19.64 -10.87 7.82
C ARG A 277 18.71 -11.40 6.72
N LEU A 278 17.40 -11.09 6.79
CA LEU A 278 16.42 -11.54 5.80
C LEU A 278 16.65 -10.86 4.44
N SER A 279 17.02 -9.59 4.46
CA SER A 279 17.30 -8.83 3.24
C SER A 279 18.56 -9.34 2.54
N GLU A 280 19.66 -9.52 3.25
CA GLU A 280 20.90 -10.08 2.69
C GLU A 280 20.69 -11.51 2.19
N ALA A 281 20.03 -12.38 2.96
CA ALA A 281 19.70 -13.74 2.52
C ALA A 281 18.84 -13.74 1.24
N THR A 282 17.99 -12.74 1.05
CA THR A 282 17.20 -12.60 -0.18
C THR A 282 18.07 -12.16 -1.36
N LEU A 283 18.99 -11.21 -1.16
CA LEU A 283 19.98 -10.82 -2.17
C LEU A 283 20.87 -12.01 -2.58
N ASP A 284 21.33 -12.80 -1.63
CA ASP A 284 22.11 -14.04 -1.90
C ASP A 284 21.30 -15.03 -2.75
N ARG A 285 20.01 -15.23 -2.44
CA ARG A 285 19.12 -16.10 -3.23
C ARG A 285 18.93 -15.58 -4.65
N LEU A 286 18.75 -14.27 -4.84
CA LEU A 286 18.66 -13.63 -6.15
C LEU A 286 19.96 -13.86 -6.95
N GLN A 287 21.11 -13.70 -6.30
CA GLN A 287 22.40 -13.93 -6.92
C GLN A 287 22.61 -15.40 -7.31
N ALA A 288 22.23 -16.33 -6.43
CA ALA A 288 22.27 -17.76 -6.70
C ALA A 288 21.34 -18.19 -7.85
N ALA A 289 20.24 -17.45 -8.06
CA ALA A 289 19.32 -17.63 -9.18
C ALA A 289 19.79 -16.94 -10.48
N GLY A 290 20.97 -16.30 -10.47
CA GLY A 290 21.62 -15.72 -11.64
C GLY A 290 21.44 -14.22 -11.81
N ALA A 291 20.88 -13.51 -10.84
CA ALA A 291 20.89 -12.04 -10.84
C ALA A 291 22.29 -11.51 -10.46
N GLU A 292 22.61 -10.33 -10.96
CA GLU A 292 23.82 -9.61 -10.60
C GLU A 292 23.50 -8.53 -9.57
N ILE A 293 24.04 -8.67 -8.35
CA ILE A 293 23.94 -7.65 -7.30
C ILE A 293 25.07 -6.66 -7.50
N VAL A 294 24.74 -5.41 -7.78
CA VAL A 294 25.67 -4.32 -8.13
C VAL A 294 25.71 -3.32 -6.99
N GLU A 295 26.86 -3.19 -6.33
CA GLU A 295 27.05 -2.13 -5.34
C GLU A 295 27.03 -0.76 -6.05
N VAL A 296 26.22 0.16 -5.51
CA VAL A 296 26.08 1.51 -6.02
C VAL A 296 26.19 2.55 -4.92
N ASP A 297 26.68 3.72 -5.27
CA ASP A 297 26.70 4.88 -4.40
C ASP A 297 25.77 5.97 -4.93
N MET A 298 25.09 6.64 -3.99
CA MET A 298 24.18 7.76 -4.28
C MET A 298 24.54 8.96 -3.37
N PRO A 299 25.72 9.55 -3.54
CA PRO A 299 26.17 10.64 -2.67
C PRO A 299 25.24 11.84 -2.75
N GLY A 300 24.93 12.44 -1.59
CA GLY A 300 24.02 13.57 -1.49
C GLY A 300 22.52 13.23 -1.49
N LEU A 301 22.13 11.93 -1.59
CA LEU A 301 20.74 11.52 -1.57
C LEU A 301 20.00 12.02 -0.32
N VAL A 302 20.59 11.81 0.86
CA VAL A 302 20.00 12.20 2.15
C VAL A 302 19.77 13.70 2.22
N ASP A 303 20.78 14.49 1.82
CA ASP A 303 20.71 15.95 1.84
C ASP A 303 19.67 16.49 0.86
N LEU A 304 19.63 15.94 -0.37
CA LEU A 304 18.64 16.32 -1.36
C LEU A 304 17.23 15.95 -0.89
N ASN A 305 17.04 14.73 -0.37
CA ASN A 305 15.76 14.30 0.16
C ASN A 305 15.31 15.19 1.32
N GLY A 306 16.19 15.51 2.26
CA GLY A 306 15.89 16.38 3.40
C GLY A 306 15.48 17.80 2.99
N LYS A 307 16.09 18.35 1.93
CA LYS A 307 15.71 19.66 1.37
C LYS A 307 14.33 19.66 0.70
N ILE A 308 13.87 18.51 0.21
CA ILE A 308 12.64 18.40 -0.59
C ILE A 308 11.46 17.94 0.26
N SER A 309 11.64 16.90 1.07
CA SER A 309 10.56 16.10 1.63
C SER A 309 9.53 16.92 2.43
N PHE A 310 9.90 17.41 3.60
CA PHE A 310 8.98 18.16 4.44
C PHE A 310 8.58 19.52 3.86
N PRO A 311 9.50 20.34 3.28
CA PRO A 311 9.12 21.61 2.68
C PRO A 311 8.03 21.46 1.63
N VAL A 312 8.13 20.47 0.75
CA VAL A 312 7.11 20.23 -0.28
C VAL A 312 5.82 19.69 0.34
N ALA A 313 5.91 18.64 1.17
CA ALA A 313 4.71 17.99 1.72
C ALA A 313 3.86 18.95 2.56
N LEU A 314 4.49 19.72 3.45
CA LEU A 314 3.75 20.60 4.37
C LEU A 314 3.21 21.87 3.70
N TYR A 315 3.95 22.44 2.73
CA TYR A 315 3.46 23.59 1.97
C TYR A 315 2.27 23.21 1.10
N GLU A 316 2.39 22.10 0.34
CA GLU A 316 1.32 21.65 -0.55
C GLU A 316 0.09 21.19 0.23
N ALA A 317 0.28 20.55 1.40
CA ALA A 317 -0.82 20.10 2.25
C ALA A 317 -1.82 21.23 2.58
N ARG A 318 -1.32 22.40 2.94
CA ARG A 318 -2.17 23.59 3.20
C ARG A 318 -3.01 23.97 1.98
N ALA A 319 -2.36 24.10 0.83
CA ALA A 319 -3.02 24.52 -0.41
C ALA A 319 -4.00 23.47 -0.93
N ASP A 320 -3.59 22.20 -0.89
CA ASP A 320 -4.34 21.09 -1.46
C ASP A 320 -5.57 20.73 -0.62
N LEU A 321 -5.42 20.67 0.71
CA LEU A 321 -6.56 20.48 1.62
C LEU A 321 -7.55 21.64 1.52
N THR A 322 -7.07 22.90 1.45
CA THR A 322 -7.94 24.05 1.26
C THR A 322 -8.75 23.92 -0.04
N ARG A 323 -8.11 23.55 -1.14
CA ARG A 323 -8.73 23.32 -2.45
C ARG A 323 -9.73 22.16 -2.42
N TYR A 324 -9.35 21.06 -1.78
CA TYR A 324 -10.19 19.88 -1.59
C TYR A 324 -11.45 20.21 -0.78
N LEU A 325 -11.31 20.87 0.36
CA LEU A 325 -12.45 21.28 1.21
C LEU A 325 -13.38 22.23 0.46
N LYS A 326 -12.84 23.26 -0.20
CA LYS A 326 -13.65 24.19 -1.01
C LYS A 326 -14.48 23.47 -2.08
N ARG A 327 -13.93 22.42 -2.70
CA ARG A 327 -14.61 21.66 -3.76
C ARG A 327 -15.67 20.69 -3.21
N PHE A 328 -15.35 19.96 -2.14
CA PHE A 328 -16.15 18.82 -1.69
C PHE A 328 -16.87 19.05 -0.37
N ARG A 329 -16.42 19.99 0.45
CA ARG A 329 -16.99 20.32 1.78
C ARG A 329 -16.98 21.83 2.02
N PRO A 330 -17.67 22.65 1.21
CA PRO A 330 -17.58 24.11 1.23
C PRO A 330 -17.99 24.76 2.57
N THR A 331 -18.64 24.03 3.46
CA THR A 331 -19.02 24.46 4.82
C THR A 331 -17.92 24.22 5.85
N LEU A 332 -16.80 23.58 5.47
CA LEU A 332 -15.66 23.28 6.34
C LEU A 332 -14.40 23.90 5.75
N ASP A 333 -13.76 24.80 6.46
CA ASP A 333 -12.46 25.34 6.10
C ASP A 333 -11.30 24.57 6.76
N LEU A 334 -10.07 24.91 6.40
CA LEU A 334 -8.88 24.26 6.93
C LEU A 334 -8.71 24.46 8.45
N LYS A 335 -9.16 25.60 8.99
CA LYS A 335 -9.14 25.88 10.43
C LYS A 335 -10.08 24.94 11.17
N GLY A 336 -11.33 24.86 10.71
CA GLY A 336 -12.34 23.97 11.29
C GLY A 336 -12.00 22.48 11.14
N LEU A 337 -11.26 22.08 10.07
CA LEU A 337 -10.70 20.74 9.95
C LEU A 337 -9.64 20.51 11.05
N ALA A 338 -8.66 21.41 11.17
CA ALA A 338 -7.55 21.30 12.11
C ALA A 338 -8.01 21.21 13.58
N GLU A 339 -9.03 21.98 13.96
CA GLU A 339 -9.62 21.96 15.30
C GLU A 339 -10.24 20.61 15.68
N ARG A 340 -10.69 19.83 14.71
CA ARG A 340 -11.35 18.53 14.89
C ARG A 340 -10.42 17.33 14.73
N ILE A 341 -9.14 17.52 14.45
CA ILE A 341 -8.15 16.44 14.43
C ILE A 341 -8.07 15.79 15.81
N ALA A 342 -8.16 14.47 15.85
CA ALA A 342 -8.18 13.71 17.10
C ALA A 342 -6.79 13.15 17.46
N SER A 343 -6.02 12.70 16.48
CA SER A 343 -4.71 12.06 16.69
C SER A 343 -3.67 13.12 17.11
N PRO A 344 -3.01 12.96 18.28
CA PRO A 344 -2.15 13.99 18.86
C PRO A 344 -0.99 14.41 17.97
N ASP A 345 -0.33 13.47 17.31
CA ASP A 345 0.77 13.68 16.38
C ASP A 345 0.34 14.51 15.17
N VAL A 346 -0.80 14.16 14.55
CA VAL A 346 -1.37 14.90 13.42
C VAL A 346 -1.83 16.28 13.85
N LYS A 347 -2.48 16.38 15.02
CA LYS A 347 -2.93 17.66 15.59
C LYS A 347 -1.75 18.60 15.85
N GLY A 348 -0.68 18.08 16.44
CA GLY A 348 0.55 18.82 16.68
C GLY A 348 1.18 19.33 15.38
N LEU A 349 1.27 18.47 14.35
CA LEU A 349 1.79 18.84 13.04
C LEU A 349 0.95 19.94 12.37
N PHE A 350 -0.38 19.81 12.41
CA PHE A 350 -1.26 20.84 11.86
C PHE A 350 -1.13 22.16 12.60
N ALA A 351 -1.10 22.15 13.90
CA ALA A 351 -0.97 23.36 14.71
C ALA A 351 0.37 24.06 14.47
N SER A 352 1.46 23.32 14.32
CA SER A 352 2.81 23.88 14.11
C SER A 352 3.07 24.33 12.68
N ALA A 353 2.61 23.58 11.64
CA ALA A 353 3.09 23.79 10.28
C ALA A 353 2.00 23.98 9.20
N ILE A 354 0.77 23.46 9.37
CA ILE A 354 -0.21 23.39 8.28
C ILE A 354 -1.38 24.37 8.47
N ALA A 355 -1.94 24.47 9.67
CA ALA A 355 -3.11 25.31 9.94
C ALA A 355 -2.86 26.81 9.65
N PRO A 356 -3.90 27.60 9.37
CA PRO A 356 -3.74 29.04 9.24
C PRO A 356 -3.09 29.64 10.48
N GLY A 357 -2.02 30.44 10.30
CA GLY A 357 -1.27 31.07 11.39
C GLY A 357 -0.27 30.13 12.10
N ALA A 358 -0.02 28.94 11.56
CA ALA A 358 0.98 28.02 12.10
C ALA A 358 2.37 28.67 12.16
N LYS A 359 3.05 28.52 13.30
CA LYS A 359 4.33 29.19 13.61
C LYS A 359 5.46 28.73 12.68
N ASP A 360 5.50 27.43 12.39
CA ASP A 360 6.56 26.80 11.61
C ASP A 360 6.10 26.52 10.15
N ALA A 361 5.12 27.29 9.67
CA ALA A 361 4.63 27.17 8.30
C ALA A 361 5.76 27.38 7.30
N ILE A 362 5.84 26.46 6.32
CA ILE A 362 6.86 26.53 5.29
C ILE A 362 6.69 27.82 4.47
N PRO A 363 7.71 28.70 4.41
CA PRO A 363 7.68 29.87 3.56
C PRO A 363 7.68 29.49 2.07
N GLU A 364 7.03 30.30 1.23
CA GLU A 364 6.98 30.06 -0.22
C GLU A 364 8.39 29.91 -0.83
N LYS A 365 9.33 30.74 -0.41
CA LYS A 365 10.73 30.64 -0.87
C LYS A 365 11.32 29.26 -0.59
N ALA A 366 11.13 28.71 0.62
CA ALA A 366 11.65 27.38 0.98
C ALA A 366 10.99 26.28 0.15
N TYR A 367 9.71 26.39 -0.14
CA TYR A 367 9.00 25.50 -1.05
C TYR A 367 9.55 25.57 -2.48
N LEU A 368 9.75 26.77 -3.03
CA LEU A 368 10.30 26.95 -4.37
C LEU A 368 11.74 26.42 -4.46
N ASP A 369 12.56 26.68 -3.45
CA ASP A 369 13.94 26.12 -3.36
C ASP A 369 13.89 24.58 -3.33
N ALA A 370 12.95 23.99 -2.62
CA ALA A 370 12.74 22.54 -2.56
C ALA A 370 12.30 21.95 -3.91
N LEU A 371 11.39 22.63 -4.61
CA LEU A 371 10.99 22.23 -5.97
C LEU A 371 12.15 22.34 -6.96
N ALA A 372 13.00 23.37 -6.84
CA ALA A 372 14.20 23.52 -7.67
C ALA A 372 15.24 22.43 -7.39
N ALA A 373 15.30 21.88 -6.18
CA ALA A 373 16.17 20.77 -5.82
C ALA A 373 15.69 19.41 -6.35
N ARG A 374 14.39 19.22 -6.58
CA ARG A 374 13.81 17.94 -7.02
C ARG A 374 14.42 17.38 -8.33
N PRO A 375 14.65 18.16 -9.38
CA PRO A 375 15.33 17.67 -10.59
C PRO A 375 16.75 17.14 -10.35
N LEU A 376 17.45 17.61 -9.29
CA LEU A 376 18.75 17.07 -8.91
C LEU A 376 18.60 15.65 -8.33
N LEU A 377 17.60 15.46 -7.46
CA LEU A 377 17.26 14.14 -6.93
C LEU A 377 16.85 13.17 -8.05
N GLN A 378 16.00 13.61 -8.98
CA GLN A 378 15.58 12.81 -10.13
C GLN A 378 16.76 12.43 -11.03
N ARG A 379 17.70 13.35 -11.25
CA ARG A 379 18.93 13.06 -11.98
C ARG A 379 19.80 12.05 -11.25
N LEU A 380 19.99 12.19 -9.95
CA LEU A 380 20.77 11.25 -9.15
C LEU A 380 20.27 9.81 -9.33
N TYR A 381 18.94 9.60 -9.23
CA TYR A 381 18.34 8.28 -9.49
C TYR A 381 18.55 7.83 -10.94
N SER A 382 18.20 8.66 -11.92
CA SER A 382 18.30 8.27 -13.35
C SER A 382 19.72 8.00 -13.78
N GLU A 383 20.71 8.76 -13.29
CA GLU A 383 22.14 8.54 -13.55
C GLU A 383 22.63 7.26 -12.88
N THR A 384 22.18 6.96 -11.66
CA THR A 384 22.52 5.70 -10.96
C THR A 384 22.04 4.49 -11.77
N PHE A 385 20.77 4.49 -12.18
CA PHE A 385 20.23 3.42 -13.02
C PHE A 385 21.02 3.25 -14.32
N ARG A 386 21.28 4.35 -15.02
CA ARG A 386 21.96 4.33 -16.33
C ARG A 386 23.44 3.95 -16.19
N LYS A 387 24.19 4.58 -15.26
CA LYS A 387 25.63 4.39 -15.07
C LYS A 387 25.98 2.95 -14.72
N HIS A 388 25.18 2.35 -13.84
CA HIS A 388 25.40 0.99 -13.36
C HIS A 388 24.63 -0.06 -14.17
N ASN A 389 23.82 0.37 -15.18
CA ASN A 389 22.98 -0.51 -15.99
C ASN A 389 22.14 -1.46 -15.11
N ILE A 390 21.47 -0.90 -14.10
CA ILE A 390 20.63 -1.65 -13.17
C ILE A 390 19.15 -1.45 -13.52
N ALA A 391 18.36 -2.52 -13.38
CA ALA A 391 16.93 -2.52 -13.66
C ALA A 391 16.11 -1.94 -12.50
N ALA A 392 16.58 -2.13 -11.28
CA ALA A 392 16.00 -1.59 -10.05
C ALA A 392 17.05 -1.48 -8.96
N LEU A 393 16.79 -0.62 -7.96
CA LEU A 393 17.44 -0.68 -6.65
C LEU A 393 16.69 -1.70 -5.79
N ALA A 394 17.41 -2.43 -4.92
CA ALA A 394 16.84 -3.38 -3.98
C ALA A 394 17.34 -3.09 -2.56
N PHE A 395 16.42 -2.96 -1.60
CA PHE A 395 16.73 -2.63 -0.21
C PHE A 395 15.57 -2.99 0.74
N PRO A 396 15.78 -3.08 2.08
CA PRO A 396 14.69 -3.29 3.02
C PRO A 396 13.66 -2.17 2.94
N THR A 397 12.37 -2.49 2.83
CA THR A 397 11.30 -1.47 2.76
C THR A 397 11.30 -0.59 4.02
N THR A 398 11.43 -1.21 5.19
CA THR A 398 11.53 -0.52 6.48
C THR A 398 12.78 -1.00 7.23
N PRO A 399 13.42 -0.15 8.04
CA PRO A 399 14.61 -0.55 8.81
C PRO A 399 14.34 -1.58 9.90
N LEU A 400 13.11 -1.69 10.35
CA LEU A 400 12.69 -2.58 11.43
C LEU A 400 11.30 -3.16 11.17
N PRO A 401 10.97 -4.31 11.80
CA PRO A 401 9.61 -4.87 11.79
C PRO A 401 8.61 -3.97 12.52
N ALA A 402 7.34 -4.39 12.56
CA ALA A 402 6.28 -3.63 13.20
C ALA A 402 6.58 -3.30 14.67
N ALA A 403 6.54 -2.02 15.02
CA ALA A 403 6.72 -1.50 16.38
C ALA A 403 5.46 -1.73 17.24
N PRO A 404 5.57 -1.69 18.59
CA PRO A 404 4.41 -1.69 19.48
C PRO A 404 3.43 -0.55 19.18
N ILE A 405 2.13 -0.79 19.40
CA ILE A 405 1.12 0.28 19.40
C ILE A 405 1.41 1.21 20.57
N GLY A 406 1.41 2.53 20.31
CA GLY A 406 1.76 3.55 21.29
C GLY A 406 3.16 4.15 21.09
N ASP A 407 4.01 3.52 20.30
CA ASP A 407 5.33 4.05 19.91
C ASP A 407 5.21 5.09 18.78
N ASP A 408 4.32 6.08 18.92
CA ASP A 408 4.06 7.05 17.84
C ASP A 408 5.17 8.08 17.68
N GLU A 409 5.76 8.54 18.79
CA GLU A 409 6.84 9.52 18.78
C GLU A 409 8.21 8.86 18.63
N THR A 410 8.48 7.83 19.45
CA THR A 410 9.75 7.09 19.45
C THR A 410 9.52 5.59 19.56
N THR A 411 10.39 4.81 18.91
CA THR A 411 10.45 3.35 19.02
C THR A 411 11.87 2.88 19.32
N LEU A 412 12.03 1.62 19.67
CA LEU A 412 13.34 1.03 19.92
C LEU A 412 13.91 0.43 18.63
N LEU A 413 15.15 0.81 18.31
CA LEU A 413 15.95 0.20 17.25
C LEU A 413 17.37 -0.05 17.79
N ASN A 414 17.79 -1.31 17.83
CA ASN A 414 19.12 -1.71 18.34
C ASN A 414 19.43 -1.20 19.75
N GLY A 415 18.42 -1.20 20.62
CA GLY A 415 18.55 -0.75 21.99
C GLY A 415 18.51 0.77 22.21
N ALA A 416 18.43 1.55 21.12
CA ALA A 416 18.31 3.01 21.19
C ALA A 416 16.88 3.48 20.88
N LYS A 417 16.42 4.54 21.55
CA LYS A 417 15.19 5.23 21.16
C LYS A 417 15.45 6.10 19.92
N VAL A 418 14.68 5.85 18.88
CA VAL A 418 14.74 6.60 17.60
C VAL A 418 13.38 7.22 17.29
N PRO A 419 13.31 8.34 16.57
CA PRO A 419 12.03 8.93 16.13
C PRO A 419 11.28 7.97 15.21
N THR A 420 10.04 7.62 15.53
CA THR A 420 9.27 6.59 14.80
C THR A 420 9.03 6.96 13.34
N PHE A 421 8.42 8.12 13.08
CA PHE A 421 8.09 8.52 11.71
C PHE A 421 9.33 8.61 10.80
N PRO A 422 10.41 9.37 11.15
CA PRO A 422 11.60 9.46 10.30
C PRO A 422 12.27 8.11 10.06
N THR A 423 12.29 7.24 11.05
CA THR A 423 12.92 5.92 10.95
C THR A 423 12.19 5.02 9.96
N PHE A 424 10.87 4.88 10.09
CA PHE A 424 10.12 3.99 9.19
C PHE A 424 10.07 4.47 7.74
N ILE A 425 10.12 5.78 7.50
CA ILE A 425 9.99 6.36 6.15
C ILE A 425 11.32 6.52 5.42
N GLN A 426 12.47 6.38 6.10
CA GLN A 426 13.78 6.76 5.57
C GLN A 426 14.12 6.11 4.23
N ASN A 427 13.73 4.86 4.02
CA ASN A 427 14.05 4.11 2.81
C ASN A 427 13.05 4.38 1.66
N THR A 428 11.79 4.61 1.95
CA THR A 428 10.71 4.78 0.95
C THR A 428 10.55 6.22 0.46
N ASP A 429 10.88 7.22 1.30
CA ASP A 429 10.64 8.63 1.02
C ASP A 429 11.46 9.20 -0.14
N PRO A 430 12.76 8.85 -0.33
CA PRO A 430 13.55 9.41 -1.43
C PRO A 430 13.00 9.05 -2.81
N GLY A 431 12.60 7.79 -3.04
CA GLY A 431 11.94 7.35 -4.27
C GLY A 431 10.61 8.06 -4.51
N SER A 432 9.84 8.31 -3.43
CA SER A 432 8.60 9.09 -3.49
C SER A 432 8.84 10.53 -3.95
N ASN A 433 9.88 11.19 -3.42
CA ASN A 433 10.26 12.56 -3.81
C ASN A 433 10.79 12.65 -5.24
N ALA A 434 11.48 11.61 -5.69
CA ALA A 434 11.91 11.49 -7.08
C ALA A 434 10.74 11.20 -8.04
N GLY A 435 9.60 10.70 -7.52
CA GLY A 435 8.42 10.35 -8.31
C GLY A 435 8.55 9.05 -9.09
N ILE A 436 9.47 8.16 -8.69
CA ILE A 436 9.71 6.85 -9.31
C ILE A 436 8.78 5.77 -8.73
N PRO A 437 8.59 4.64 -9.43
CA PRO A 437 7.81 3.53 -8.90
C PRO A 437 8.60 2.74 -7.86
N GLY A 438 7.91 2.29 -6.81
CA GLY A 438 8.44 1.43 -5.75
C GLY A 438 7.50 0.26 -5.49
N LEU A 439 8.04 -0.94 -5.31
CA LEU A 439 7.32 -2.16 -5.05
C LEU A 439 7.89 -2.85 -3.82
N SER A 440 7.09 -2.97 -2.76
CA SER A 440 7.44 -3.79 -1.60
C SER A 440 6.92 -5.21 -1.77
N VAL A 441 7.79 -6.20 -1.59
CA VAL A 441 7.47 -7.64 -1.65
C VAL A 441 7.89 -8.29 -0.34
N PRO A 442 7.03 -9.10 0.32
CA PRO A 442 7.40 -9.79 1.55
C PRO A 442 8.48 -10.83 1.29
N ILE A 443 9.52 -10.86 2.14
CA ILE A 443 10.67 -11.74 1.98
C ILE A 443 10.87 -12.77 3.10
N GLY A 444 10.06 -12.69 4.15
CA GLY A 444 10.16 -13.62 5.27
C GLY A 444 9.54 -13.04 6.54
N ARG A 445 9.73 -13.78 7.64
CA ARG A 445 9.33 -13.37 8.98
C ARG A 445 10.52 -13.49 9.93
N THR A 446 10.57 -12.57 10.88
CA THR A 446 11.52 -12.66 12.01
C THR A 446 11.20 -13.89 12.88
N PRO A 447 12.08 -14.31 13.80
CA PRO A 447 11.78 -15.35 14.79
C PRO A 447 10.55 -15.02 15.67
N ALA A 448 10.25 -13.73 15.84
CA ALA A 448 9.04 -13.27 16.51
C ALA A 448 7.76 -13.34 15.63
N GLY A 449 7.88 -13.86 14.41
CA GLY A 449 6.75 -14.01 13.49
C GLY A 449 6.38 -12.78 12.69
N LEU A 450 7.09 -11.67 12.85
CA LEU A 450 6.78 -10.39 12.18
C LEU A 450 7.31 -10.36 10.74
N PRO A 451 6.51 -9.93 9.76
CA PRO A 451 6.93 -9.84 8.36
C PRO A 451 8.02 -8.79 8.14
N VAL A 452 8.84 -9.04 7.12
CA VAL A 452 9.82 -8.10 6.56
C VAL A 452 9.62 -8.03 5.05
N GLY A 453 9.69 -6.82 4.48
CA GLY A 453 9.57 -6.56 3.05
C GLY A 453 10.88 -6.06 2.43
N LEU A 454 11.14 -6.49 1.19
CA LEU A 454 12.18 -5.93 0.32
C LEU A 454 11.52 -4.96 -0.66
N GLU A 455 12.06 -3.78 -0.75
CA GLU A 455 11.66 -2.75 -1.71
C GLU A 455 12.47 -2.91 -3.01
N LEU A 456 11.78 -2.72 -4.11
CA LEU A 456 12.35 -2.54 -5.44
C LEU A 456 11.96 -1.16 -5.96
N ASP A 457 12.92 -0.26 -6.16
CA ASP A 457 12.68 1.04 -6.81
C ASP A 457 13.18 1.00 -8.25
N GLY A 458 12.29 1.28 -9.21
CA GLY A 458 12.62 1.29 -10.64
C GLY A 458 12.75 2.69 -11.24
N PRO A 459 13.32 2.84 -12.44
CA PRO A 459 13.29 4.09 -13.18
C PRO A 459 11.87 4.62 -13.38
N ALA A 460 11.69 5.94 -13.46
CA ALA A 460 10.38 6.53 -13.75
C ALA A 460 9.77 5.94 -15.03
N GLY A 461 8.52 5.48 -14.95
CA GLY A 461 7.80 4.82 -16.06
C GLY A 461 8.08 3.32 -16.24
N SER A 462 8.95 2.71 -15.43
CA SER A 462 9.26 1.28 -15.49
C SER A 462 8.31 0.38 -14.68
N ASP A 463 7.15 0.87 -14.27
CA ASP A 463 6.21 0.19 -13.38
C ASP A 463 5.95 -1.27 -13.76
N ARG A 464 5.72 -1.55 -15.04
CA ARG A 464 5.40 -2.91 -15.49
C ARG A 464 6.62 -3.83 -15.54
N GLN A 465 7.80 -3.28 -15.81
CA GLN A 465 9.06 -4.00 -15.66
C GLN A 465 9.32 -4.33 -14.19
N LEU A 466 9.09 -3.36 -13.30
CA LEU A 466 9.23 -3.54 -11.86
C LEU A 466 8.28 -4.63 -11.32
N LEU A 467 7.03 -4.65 -11.78
CA LEU A 467 6.09 -5.73 -11.47
C LEU A 467 6.60 -7.10 -11.97
N GLY A 468 7.22 -7.17 -13.15
CA GLY A 468 7.84 -8.39 -13.66
C GLY A 468 8.99 -8.87 -12.77
N ILE A 469 9.82 -7.96 -12.27
CA ILE A 469 10.89 -8.28 -11.30
C ILE A 469 10.27 -8.75 -9.98
N GLY A 470 9.21 -8.10 -9.51
CA GLY A 470 8.48 -8.50 -8.32
C GLY A 470 7.88 -9.91 -8.42
N LEU A 471 7.31 -10.29 -9.58
CA LEU A 471 6.84 -11.66 -9.83
C LEU A 471 7.97 -12.69 -9.71
N ALA A 472 9.16 -12.37 -10.23
CA ALA A 472 10.32 -13.24 -10.15
C ALA A 472 10.84 -13.36 -8.70
N LEU A 473 10.89 -12.24 -7.97
CA LEU A 473 11.26 -12.23 -6.56
C LEU A 473 10.27 -13.04 -5.71
N GLU A 474 8.96 -12.82 -5.90
CA GLU A 474 7.91 -13.57 -5.18
C GLU A 474 7.99 -15.07 -5.45
N ALA A 475 8.21 -15.47 -6.71
CA ALA A 475 8.41 -16.88 -7.07
C ALA A 475 9.64 -17.48 -6.39
N LEU A 476 10.70 -16.71 -6.19
CA LEU A 476 11.92 -17.14 -5.51
C LEU A 476 11.73 -17.28 -4.01
N VAL A 477 11.10 -16.31 -3.34
CA VAL A 477 10.99 -16.29 -1.86
C VAL A 477 9.77 -17.04 -1.35
N GLY A 478 8.73 -17.18 -2.16
CA GLY A 478 7.44 -17.74 -1.77
C GLY A 478 6.54 -16.74 -1.05
N ARG A 479 5.28 -17.12 -0.86
CA ARG A 479 4.30 -16.32 -0.12
C ARG A 479 4.39 -16.58 1.37
N LEU A 480 4.06 -15.57 2.18
CA LEU A 480 3.90 -15.79 3.61
C LEU A 480 2.57 -16.51 3.91
N PRO A 481 2.56 -17.44 4.86
CA PRO A 481 1.32 -18.07 5.32
C PRO A 481 0.40 -17.04 5.98
N ALA A 482 -0.88 -17.39 6.14
CA ALA A 482 -1.84 -16.58 6.88
C ALA A 482 -1.34 -16.30 8.31
N PRO A 483 -1.67 -15.11 8.87
CA PRO A 483 -1.40 -14.77 10.26
C PRO A 483 -2.29 -15.54 11.24
#